data_62dc518ed766b77646014b838c03d851
#
_entry.id   62dc518ed766b77646014b838c03d851
#
_cell.length_a   1.000
_cell.length_b   1.000
_cell.length_c   1.000
_cell.angle_alpha   90.00
_cell.angle_beta   90.00
_cell.angle_gamma   90.00
#
_symmetry.space_group_name_H-M   'P 1'
#
loop_
_entity.id
_entity.type
_entity.pdbx_description
1 polymer ?
#
loop_
_entity_poly.entity_id
_entity_poly.type
_entity_poly.pdbx_seq_one_letter_code
_entity_poly.pdbx_strand_id
1 'polypeptide(L)'
;MTNEKSELAISRFINVPPSRVWEAWSTAEQLEKWWIPAPIECKVIKLDLRPGGGFETRMREGHNEFKPHVNGCFLDIVPEKRLVFTTVLAEGWQPIEPWLALTAIITFKAEGQGTRYSARVLHKNAADSSKHEEMGFQEGWGATIDQLAAFIETKG
;
A
#
# COMPACT_ATOMS: atom_id res chain seq x y z
N MET A 1 6.44 -30.75 -8.91
CA MET A 1 6.43 -29.58 -8.06
C MET A 1 5.94 -28.36 -8.78
N THR A 2 4.88 -27.83 -8.32
CA THR A 2 4.32 -26.64 -8.93
C THR A 2 5.03 -25.39 -8.40
N ASN A 3 5.28 -24.46 -9.28
CA ASN A 3 5.82 -23.16 -8.89
C ASN A 3 4.67 -22.20 -8.66
N GLU A 4 3.77 -22.61 -7.78
CA GLU A 4 2.63 -21.78 -7.47
C GLU A 4 3.09 -20.54 -6.73
N LYS A 5 2.69 -19.39 -7.25
CA LYS A 5 3.05 -18.13 -6.63
C LYS A 5 2.00 -17.70 -5.63
N SER A 6 2.42 -17.49 -4.40
CA SER A 6 1.57 -16.86 -3.39
C SER A 6 1.88 -15.38 -3.26
N GLU A 7 2.66 -14.85 -4.19
CA GLU A 7 3.14 -13.48 -4.13
C GLU A 7 2.91 -12.76 -5.46
N LEU A 8 2.49 -11.50 -5.38
CA LEU A 8 2.43 -10.60 -6.53
C LEU A 8 3.37 -9.44 -6.25
N ALA A 9 3.97 -8.89 -7.30
CA ALA A 9 4.92 -7.81 -7.12
C ALA A 9 4.81 -6.79 -8.23
N ILE A 10 5.13 -5.54 -7.90
CA ILE A 10 5.16 -4.44 -8.86
C ILE A 10 6.26 -3.47 -8.42
N SER A 11 6.91 -2.87 -9.40
CA SER A 11 8.02 -1.95 -9.14
C SER A 11 7.97 -0.81 -10.14
N ARG A 12 8.31 0.40 -9.68
CA ARG A 12 8.36 1.60 -10.53
C ARG A 12 9.51 2.48 -10.07
N PHE A 13 10.11 3.17 -11.03
CA PHE A 13 11.08 4.21 -10.70
C PHE A 13 10.32 5.52 -10.55
N ILE A 14 10.60 6.25 -9.45
CA ILE A 14 10.00 7.55 -9.18
C ILE A 14 11.14 8.56 -9.08
N ASN A 15 11.03 9.65 -9.83
CA ASN A 15 12.12 10.61 -9.96
C ASN A 15 12.19 11.63 -8.83
N VAL A 16 12.12 11.15 -7.59
CA VAL A 16 12.35 11.95 -6.38
C VAL A 16 13.05 11.06 -5.36
N PRO A 17 13.77 11.65 -4.38
CA PRO A 17 14.52 10.84 -3.42
C PRO A 17 13.61 10.07 -2.46
N PRO A 18 14.12 9.00 -1.84
CA PRO A 18 13.33 8.19 -0.91
C PRO A 18 12.69 8.97 0.23
N SER A 19 13.33 10.03 0.72
CA SER A 19 12.76 10.84 1.78
C SER A 19 11.43 11.48 1.36
N ARG A 20 11.33 11.86 0.09
CA ARG A 20 10.11 12.49 -0.41
C ARG A 20 8.99 11.45 -0.61
N VAL A 21 9.36 10.26 -1.08
CA VAL A 21 8.39 9.17 -1.24
C VAL A 21 7.91 8.74 0.15
N TRP A 22 8.82 8.65 1.09
CA TRP A 22 8.48 8.30 2.48
C TRP A 22 7.50 9.30 3.09
N GLU A 23 7.73 10.59 2.84
CA GLU A 23 6.84 11.63 3.35
C GLU A 23 5.41 11.44 2.85
N ALA A 24 5.26 11.08 1.57
CA ALA A 24 3.95 10.86 0.97
C ALA A 24 3.24 9.64 1.59
N TRP A 25 4.00 8.68 2.07
CA TRP A 25 3.48 7.50 2.77
C TRP A 25 3.17 7.80 4.24
N SER A 26 4.02 8.57 4.88
CA SER A 26 3.97 8.75 6.35
C SER A 26 3.12 9.94 6.81
N THR A 27 2.55 10.69 5.88
CA THR A 27 1.68 11.81 6.19
C THR A 27 0.28 11.48 5.72
N ALA A 28 -0.68 11.41 6.66
CA ALA A 28 -2.05 10.99 6.34
C ALA A 28 -2.66 11.82 5.21
N GLU A 29 -2.50 13.15 5.27
CA GLU A 29 -3.06 14.03 4.25
C GLU A 29 -2.48 13.77 2.87
N GLN A 30 -1.21 13.39 2.80
CA GLN A 30 -0.57 13.07 1.53
C GLN A 30 -0.97 11.68 1.04
N LEU A 31 -1.03 10.70 1.95
CA LEU A 31 -1.43 9.34 1.61
C LEU A 31 -2.83 9.33 0.97
N GLU A 32 -3.74 10.15 1.47
CA GLU A 32 -5.08 10.26 0.92
C GLU A 32 -5.12 10.67 -0.54
N LYS A 33 -4.07 11.32 -1.03
CA LYS A 33 -4.04 11.85 -2.39
C LYS A 33 -3.74 10.78 -3.44
N TRP A 34 -3.17 9.65 -3.04
CA TRP A 34 -2.71 8.68 -4.04
C TRP A 34 -3.01 7.22 -3.70
N TRP A 35 -3.41 6.89 -2.47
CA TRP A 35 -3.50 5.50 -2.00
C TRP A 35 -4.59 4.67 -2.66
N ILE A 36 -5.65 5.29 -3.14
CA ILE A 36 -6.74 4.60 -3.82
C ILE A 36 -6.90 5.17 -5.23
N PRO A 37 -7.08 4.30 -6.26
CA PRO A 37 -7.22 4.80 -7.63
C PRO A 37 -8.39 5.77 -7.78
N ALA A 38 -8.12 6.95 -8.38
CA ALA A 38 -9.16 7.91 -8.69
C ALA A 38 -10.15 7.28 -9.67
N PRO A 39 -11.41 7.66 -9.67
CA PRO A 39 -12.03 8.76 -8.92
C PRO A 39 -12.51 8.39 -7.52
N ILE A 40 -12.18 7.20 -7.04
CA ILE A 40 -12.56 6.77 -5.71
C ILE A 40 -11.77 7.60 -4.68
N GLU A 41 -12.48 8.13 -3.67
CA GLU A 41 -11.83 8.94 -2.66
C GLU A 41 -11.30 8.09 -1.52
N CYS A 42 -10.19 8.54 -0.94
CA CYS A 42 -9.55 7.88 0.17
C CYS A 42 -9.61 8.76 1.41
N LYS A 43 -9.92 8.13 2.54
CA LYS A 43 -9.85 8.81 3.83
C LYS A 43 -8.98 7.96 4.76
N VAL A 44 -7.95 8.56 5.32
CA VAL A 44 -7.08 7.88 6.28
C VAL A 44 -7.65 8.09 7.68
N ILE A 45 -8.06 6.99 8.30
CA ILE A 45 -8.64 7.02 9.65
C ILE A 45 -7.52 6.87 10.69
N LYS A 46 -6.54 6.01 10.42
CA LYS A 46 -5.43 5.78 11.33
C LYS A 46 -4.17 5.47 10.53
N LEU A 47 -3.07 6.08 10.95
CA LEU A 47 -1.76 5.84 10.32
C LEU A 47 -0.72 5.94 11.43
N ASP A 48 -0.48 4.82 12.12
CA ASP A 48 0.46 4.75 13.23
C ASP A 48 1.66 3.92 12.82
N LEU A 49 2.70 4.59 12.33
CA LEU A 49 3.86 3.95 11.70
C LEU A 49 4.84 3.41 12.71
N ARG A 50 4.45 2.32 13.34
CA ARG A 50 5.28 1.55 14.26
C ARG A 50 4.78 0.11 14.26
N PRO A 51 5.63 -0.86 14.62
CA PRO A 51 5.15 -2.24 14.73
C PRO A 51 3.96 -2.34 15.69
N GLY A 52 2.90 -2.96 15.23
CA GLY A 52 1.66 -3.05 16.00
C GLY A 52 0.74 -1.87 15.84
N GLY A 53 1.20 -0.79 15.18
CA GLY A 53 0.37 0.39 14.96
C GLY A 53 -0.70 0.14 13.92
N GLY A 54 -1.84 0.83 14.06
CA GLY A 54 -2.96 0.65 13.16
C GLY A 54 -2.78 1.34 11.82
N PHE A 55 -3.34 0.74 10.78
CA PHE A 55 -3.38 1.30 9.44
C PHE A 55 -4.80 1.12 8.94
N GLU A 56 -5.58 2.18 8.97
CA GLU A 56 -6.98 2.10 8.58
C GLU A 56 -7.31 3.19 7.57
N THR A 57 -7.85 2.76 6.42
CA THR A 57 -8.32 3.67 5.37
C THR A 57 -9.73 3.30 4.97
N ARG A 58 -10.44 4.26 4.43
CA ARG A 58 -11.79 4.08 3.91
C ARG A 58 -11.87 4.64 2.51
N MET A 59 -12.86 4.18 1.75
CA MET A 59 -13.03 4.59 0.36
C MET A 59 -14.48 5.01 0.09
N ARG A 60 -14.65 5.89 -0.89
CA ARG A 60 -15.96 6.37 -1.28
C ARG A 60 -16.04 6.60 -2.79
N GLU A 61 -17.10 6.06 -3.39
CA GLU A 61 -17.41 6.35 -4.80
C GLU A 61 -18.50 7.40 -4.86
N GLY A 62 -18.24 8.51 -5.57
CA GLY A 62 -19.24 9.56 -5.76
C GLY A 62 -19.71 10.15 -4.44
N HIS A 63 -21.03 10.16 -4.23
CA HIS A 63 -21.63 10.73 -3.03
C HIS A 63 -22.05 9.66 -2.01
N ASN A 64 -21.59 8.43 -2.20
CA ASN A 64 -21.90 7.35 -1.27
C ASN A 64 -21.19 7.56 0.05
N GLU A 65 -21.55 6.76 1.05
CA GLU A 65 -20.85 6.79 2.33
C GLU A 65 -19.48 6.14 2.19
N PHE A 66 -18.55 6.56 3.02
CA PHE A 66 -17.24 5.90 3.10
C PHE A 66 -17.40 4.47 3.60
N LYS A 67 -16.68 3.55 2.96
CA LYS A 67 -16.68 2.13 3.30
C LYS A 67 -15.28 1.70 3.71
N PRO A 68 -15.15 0.64 4.52
CA PRO A 68 -13.83 0.14 4.88
C PRO A 68 -13.03 -0.25 3.65
N HIS A 69 -11.75 0.10 3.65
CA HIS A 69 -10.81 -0.26 2.59
C HIS A 69 -9.71 -1.13 3.18
N VAL A 70 -8.82 -0.53 3.98
CA VAL A 70 -7.81 -1.28 4.72
C VAL A 70 -8.11 -1.12 6.20
N ASN A 71 -8.06 -2.22 6.93
CA ASN A 71 -8.04 -2.18 8.39
C ASN A 71 -6.96 -3.16 8.78
N GLY A 72 -5.78 -2.63 9.02
CA GLY A 72 -4.61 -3.47 9.18
C GLY A 72 -3.68 -2.99 10.26
N CYS A 73 -2.50 -3.58 10.23
CA CYS A 73 -1.50 -3.35 11.27
C CYS A 73 -0.13 -3.31 10.61
N PHE A 74 0.71 -2.39 11.02
CA PHE A 74 2.09 -2.37 10.56
C PHE A 74 2.89 -3.42 11.33
N LEU A 75 3.77 -4.10 10.62
CA LEU A 75 4.61 -5.15 11.18
C LEU A 75 6.06 -4.71 11.32
N ASP A 76 6.53 -3.87 10.40
CA ASP A 76 7.91 -3.43 10.37
C ASP A 76 7.98 -2.04 9.74
N ILE A 77 8.75 -1.15 10.36
CA ILE A 77 8.90 0.22 9.88
C ILE A 77 10.40 0.57 9.93
N VAL A 78 10.97 0.81 8.75
CA VAL A 78 12.34 1.31 8.63
C VAL A 78 12.23 2.59 7.79
N PRO A 79 12.24 3.76 8.41
CA PRO A 79 12.00 5.01 7.70
C PRO A 79 12.86 5.16 6.44
N GLU A 80 12.21 5.56 5.35
CA GLU A 80 12.81 5.78 4.04
C GLU A 80 13.38 4.53 3.37
N LYS A 81 13.18 3.35 3.96
CA LYS A 81 13.70 2.10 3.41
C LYS A 81 12.64 1.02 3.22
N ARG A 82 11.79 0.79 4.22
CA ARG A 82 10.82 -0.29 4.15
C ARG A 82 9.69 -0.10 5.13
N LEU A 83 8.50 -0.47 4.70
CA LEU A 83 7.40 -0.68 5.64
C LEU A 83 6.67 -1.96 5.25
N VAL A 84 6.14 -2.63 6.26
CA VAL A 84 5.38 -3.87 6.06
C VAL A 84 4.07 -3.73 6.80
N PHE A 85 2.96 -4.01 6.11
CA PHE A 85 1.67 -4.05 6.78
C PHE A 85 0.92 -5.31 6.39
N THR A 86 -0.04 -5.68 7.21
CA THR A 86 -0.88 -6.84 6.94
C THR A 86 -2.35 -6.49 7.20
N THR A 87 -3.24 -7.17 6.50
CA THR A 87 -4.68 -7.00 6.68
C THR A 87 -5.28 -8.11 7.54
N VAL A 88 -4.48 -9.09 7.96
CA VAL A 88 -4.99 -10.18 8.81
C VAL A 88 -4.87 -9.89 10.30
N LEU A 89 -4.25 -8.76 10.64
CA LEU A 89 -4.15 -8.25 12.00
C LEU A 89 -4.59 -6.80 12.00
N ALA A 90 -5.28 -6.38 13.04
CA ALA A 90 -5.60 -4.97 13.27
C ALA A 90 -4.65 -4.42 14.34
N GLU A 91 -4.84 -3.18 14.72
CA GLU A 91 -4.01 -2.50 15.72
C GLU A 91 -3.78 -3.40 16.94
N GLY A 92 -2.53 -3.42 17.42
CA GLY A 92 -2.17 -4.22 18.58
C GLY A 92 -2.07 -5.71 18.30
N TRP A 93 -1.84 -6.07 17.02
CA TRP A 93 -1.67 -7.47 16.60
C TRP A 93 -2.95 -8.30 16.73
N GLN A 94 -4.11 -7.64 16.76
CA GLN A 94 -5.39 -8.33 16.94
C GLN A 94 -5.78 -9.07 15.66
N PRO A 95 -5.95 -10.41 15.72
CA PRO A 95 -6.38 -11.17 14.53
C PRO A 95 -7.76 -10.74 14.05
N ILE A 96 -7.91 -10.58 12.75
CA ILE A 96 -9.19 -10.22 12.13
C ILE A 96 -9.36 -11.00 10.83
N GLU A 97 -10.57 -10.96 10.28
CA GLU A 97 -10.86 -11.53 8.97
C GLU A 97 -11.13 -10.41 7.98
N PRO A 98 -10.16 -10.09 7.11
CA PRO A 98 -10.35 -9.02 6.15
C PRO A 98 -11.13 -9.50 4.92
N TRP A 99 -11.65 -8.55 4.15
CA TRP A 99 -12.25 -8.88 2.87
C TRP A 99 -11.19 -9.31 1.84
N LEU A 100 -9.94 -8.93 2.06
CA LEU A 100 -8.82 -9.35 1.22
C LEU A 100 -7.59 -9.52 2.12
N ALA A 101 -7.19 -10.77 2.34
CA ALA A 101 -6.07 -11.11 3.22
C ALA A 101 -4.75 -10.99 2.47
N LEU A 102 -3.85 -10.14 2.96
CA LEU A 102 -2.53 -9.99 2.38
C LEU A 102 -1.56 -9.38 3.36
N THR A 103 -0.27 -9.52 3.05
CA THR A 103 0.80 -8.81 3.74
C THR A 103 1.63 -8.13 2.65
N ALA A 104 1.81 -6.83 2.78
CA ALA A 104 2.52 -6.04 1.77
C ALA A 104 3.85 -5.56 2.32
N ILE A 105 4.91 -5.77 1.54
CA ILE A 105 6.25 -5.31 1.85
C ILE A 105 6.57 -4.21 0.84
N ILE A 106 6.66 -2.97 1.33
CA ILE A 106 6.93 -1.82 0.49
C ILE A 106 8.36 -1.38 0.73
N THR A 107 9.16 -1.29 -0.34
CA THR A 107 10.55 -0.88 -0.21
C THR A 107 10.83 0.38 -1.02
N PHE A 108 11.72 1.20 -0.49
CA PHE A 108 12.11 2.49 -1.05
C PHE A 108 13.62 2.45 -1.22
N LYS A 109 14.10 2.11 -2.41
CA LYS A 109 15.54 1.98 -2.64
C LYS A 109 16.05 3.16 -3.44
N ALA A 110 17.07 3.85 -2.93
CA ALA A 110 17.69 4.93 -3.67
C ALA A 110 18.26 4.40 -4.99
N GLU A 111 17.97 5.07 -6.08
CA GLU A 111 18.44 4.69 -7.41
C GLU A 111 18.74 5.97 -8.16
N GLY A 112 20.02 6.29 -8.31
CA GLY A 112 20.42 7.58 -8.86
C GLY A 112 19.90 8.70 -7.99
N GLN A 113 19.17 9.63 -8.58
CA GLN A 113 18.58 10.74 -7.83
C GLN A 113 17.12 10.44 -7.44
N GLY A 114 16.64 9.25 -7.78
CA GLY A 114 15.27 8.86 -7.53
C GLY A 114 15.16 7.66 -6.62
N THR A 115 14.02 7.02 -6.71
CA THR A 115 13.65 5.89 -5.87
C THR A 115 13.13 4.75 -6.71
N ARG A 116 13.63 3.55 -6.48
CA ARG A 116 12.98 2.32 -6.94
C ARG A 116 11.96 1.93 -5.89
N TYR A 117 10.70 2.14 -6.21
CA TYR A 117 9.58 1.85 -5.31
C TYR A 117 9.05 0.47 -5.67
N SER A 118 9.01 -0.43 -4.71
CA SER A 118 8.58 -1.80 -4.97
C SER A 118 7.57 -2.24 -3.93
N ALA A 119 6.57 -3.00 -4.38
CA ALA A 119 5.59 -3.60 -3.50
C ALA A 119 5.57 -5.10 -3.77
N ARG A 120 5.79 -5.89 -2.72
CA ARG A 120 5.62 -7.34 -2.76
C ARG A 120 4.41 -7.65 -1.90
N VAL A 121 3.42 -8.29 -2.49
CA VAL A 121 2.17 -8.57 -1.80
C VAL A 121 2.02 -10.07 -1.65
N LEU A 122 2.10 -10.53 -0.41
CA LEU A 122 2.09 -11.94 -0.07
C LEU A 122 0.68 -12.40 0.27
N HIS A 123 0.34 -13.61 -0.18
CA HIS A 123 -0.94 -14.23 0.09
C HIS A 123 -0.71 -15.58 0.76
N LYS A 124 -1.73 -16.13 1.42
CA LYS A 124 -1.55 -17.38 2.14
C LYS A 124 -1.37 -18.58 1.21
N ASN A 125 -1.80 -18.45 -0.06
CA ASN A 125 -1.64 -19.54 -1.03
C ASN A 125 -1.76 -18.97 -2.45
N ALA A 126 -1.50 -19.83 -3.44
CA ALA A 126 -1.55 -19.43 -4.85
C ALA A 126 -2.96 -19.08 -5.30
N ALA A 127 -3.97 -19.73 -4.76
CA ALA A 127 -5.35 -19.43 -5.14
C ALA A 127 -5.75 -18.01 -4.77
N ASP A 128 -5.37 -17.56 -3.58
CA ASP A 128 -5.66 -16.19 -3.15
C ASP A 128 -4.87 -15.18 -3.96
N SER A 129 -3.64 -15.51 -4.30
CA SER A 129 -2.81 -14.65 -5.15
C SER A 129 -3.43 -14.50 -6.54
N SER A 130 -3.87 -15.60 -7.13
CA SER A 130 -4.53 -15.58 -8.43
C SER A 130 -5.81 -14.77 -8.41
N LYS A 131 -6.58 -14.90 -7.33
CA LYS A 131 -7.81 -14.15 -7.16
C LYS A 131 -7.53 -12.64 -7.12
N HIS A 132 -6.49 -12.24 -6.37
CA HIS A 132 -6.11 -10.84 -6.29
C HIS A 132 -5.66 -10.32 -7.66
N GLU A 133 -4.91 -11.14 -8.40
CA GLU A 133 -4.47 -10.79 -9.73
C GLU A 133 -5.66 -10.59 -10.68
N GLU A 134 -6.65 -11.46 -10.60
CA GLU A 134 -7.87 -11.35 -11.41
C GLU A 134 -8.71 -10.14 -11.04
N MET A 135 -8.62 -9.69 -9.79
CA MET A 135 -9.30 -8.48 -9.34
C MET A 135 -8.63 -7.21 -9.85
N GLY A 136 -7.50 -7.33 -10.54
CA GLY A 136 -6.81 -6.21 -11.13
C GLY A 136 -5.64 -5.70 -10.30
N PHE A 137 -4.82 -6.60 -9.76
CA PHE A 137 -3.66 -6.21 -8.97
C PHE A 137 -2.76 -5.23 -9.71
N GLN A 138 -2.36 -5.59 -10.95
CA GLN A 138 -1.42 -4.75 -11.70
C GLN A 138 -2.02 -3.38 -12.00
N GLU A 139 -3.28 -3.36 -12.40
CA GLU A 139 -3.96 -2.12 -12.73
C GLU A 139 -4.16 -1.25 -11.49
N GLY A 140 -4.62 -1.85 -10.39
CA GLY A 140 -4.91 -1.12 -9.16
C GLY A 140 -3.67 -0.59 -8.47
N TRP A 141 -2.71 -1.47 -8.22
CA TRP A 141 -1.47 -1.05 -7.57
C TRP A 141 -0.65 -0.14 -8.48
N GLY A 142 -0.66 -0.42 -9.80
CA GLY A 142 0.01 0.45 -10.76
C GLY A 142 -0.59 1.85 -10.77
N ALA A 143 -1.91 1.94 -10.73
CA ALA A 143 -2.58 3.24 -10.71
C ALA A 143 -2.22 4.05 -9.47
N THR A 144 -2.16 3.40 -8.30
CA THR A 144 -1.79 4.11 -7.07
C THR A 144 -0.34 4.61 -7.13
N ILE A 145 0.57 3.80 -7.68
CA ILE A 145 1.96 4.22 -7.81
C ILE A 145 2.08 5.38 -8.80
N ASP A 146 1.34 5.33 -9.91
CA ASP A 146 1.34 6.41 -10.87
C ASP A 146 0.78 7.68 -10.24
N GLN A 147 -0.25 7.57 -9.41
CA GLN A 147 -0.80 8.72 -8.68
C GLN A 147 0.20 9.27 -7.66
N LEU A 148 0.92 8.37 -6.98
CA LEU A 148 1.98 8.76 -6.05
C LEU A 148 3.05 9.56 -6.79
N ALA A 149 3.54 9.02 -7.90
CA ALA A 149 4.58 9.69 -8.69
C ALA A 149 4.10 11.06 -9.17
N ALA A 150 2.89 11.13 -9.71
CA ALA A 150 2.35 12.39 -10.20
C ALA A 150 2.21 13.41 -9.06
N PHE A 151 1.77 12.96 -7.90
CA PHE A 151 1.58 13.83 -6.75
C PHE A 151 2.90 14.44 -6.27
N ILE A 152 3.93 13.60 -6.09
CA ILE A 152 5.18 14.08 -5.50
C ILE A 152 6.12 14.70 -6.51
N GLU A 153 6.08 14.28 -7.78
CA GLU A 153 6.95 14.86 -8.80
C GLU A 153 6.52 16.28 -9.16
N THR A 154 5.20 16.55 -9.09
CA THR A 154 4.68 17.89 -9.42
C THR A 154 4.80 18.86 -8.26
N LYS A 155 4.95 18.38 -7.04
CA LYS A 155 5.11 19.26 -5.89
C LYS A 155 6.53 19.83 -5.79
N GLY A 156 7.43 19.24 -6.53
CA GLY A 156 8.79 19.69 -6.64
C GLY A 156 9.48 20.04 -5.36
#